data_2ed4b4111b60a93a14898f6b9721d5ae
#
_entry.id   2ed4b4111b60a93a14898f6b9721d5ae
#
_cell.length_a   1.000
_cell.length_b   1.000
_cell.length_c   1.000
_cell.angle_alpha   90.00
_cell.angle_beta   90.00
_cell.angle_gamma   90.00
#
_symmetry.space_group_name_H-M   'P 1'
#
loop_
_entity.id
_entity.type
_entity.pdbx_description
1 polymer ?
#
loop_
_entity_poly.entity_id
_entity_poly.type
_entity_poly.pdbx_seq_one_letter_code
_entity_poly.pdbx_strand_id
1 'polypeptide(L)'
;SKENLNFTIGARFMMDGAYYHSDFTPVKSGAAITDARIRTSMSYEDWYFYADFDFSKGKFSQKNIFLQYSLEGAKGTHRFKAGYYNNPASMANNTSRGSLHFISRSAAANAFSPSRELGLSYIFYNNHFFANQGVFAENKYNDQPSGYQGMSFGGRWVWRPINNEDRTFHVGAAFRYANIATGVVENNVLKTELDLGSSLETYVDATQDFLSAKLPWAKNVFDVGAEFLYKTDNFFTRGEYMLSLIHISEPT
;
A
#
# COMPACT_ATOMS: atom_id res chain seq x y z
N SER A 1 24.87 -26.10 13.84
CA SER A 1 24.22 -24.98 13.15
C SER A 1 24.25 -23.77 14.06
N LYS A 2 24.89 -22.71 13.64
CA LYS A 2 24.84 -21.44 14.38
C LYS A 2 23.48 -20.84 14.14
N GLU A 3 22.69 -20.73 15.19
CA GLU A 3 21.47 -19.93 15.24
C GLU A 3 21.87 -18.46 15.06
N ASN A 4 21.74 -17.93 13.84
CA ASN A 4 22.09 -16.54 13.56
C ASN A 4 20.84 -15.67 13.75
N LEU A 5 20.72 -15.10 14.95
CA LEU A 5 19.78 -14.02 15.20
C LEU A 5 20.38 -12.72 14.67
N ASN A 6 19.74 -12.12 13.65
CA ASN A 6 20.10 -10.82 13.13
C ASN A 6 19.04 -9.79 13.56
N PHE A 7 19.51 -8.72 14.17
CA PHE A 7 18.66 -7.58 14.54
C PHE A 7 19.15 -6.31 13.84
N THR A 8 18.23 -5.57 13.22
CA THR A 8 18.56 -4.34 12.51
C THR A 8 17.66 -3.21 12.99
N ILE A 9 18.25 -2.05 13.25
CA ILE A 9 17.53 -0.79 13.47
C ILE A 9 17.92 0.15 12.34
N GLY A 10 16.94 0.80 11.75
CA GLY A 10 17.13 1.81 10.72
C GLY A 10 16.24 3.02 10.96
N ALA A 11 16.66 4.16 10.46
CA ALA A 11 15.89 5.39 10.50
C ALA A 11 15.74 5.96 9.10
N ARG A 12 14.65 6.72 8.87
CA ARG A 12 14.44 7.51 7.67
C ARG A 12 13.85 8.85 8.07
N PHE A 13 14.43 9.91 7.53
CA PHE A 13 13.94 11.26 7.69
C PHE A 13 13.76 11.88 6.31
N MET A 14 12.61 12.52 6.07
CA MET A 14 12.33 13.26 4.84
C MET A 14 11.65 14.58 5.18
N MET A 15 12.06 15.61 4.48
CA MET A 15 11.50 16.95 4.55
C MET A 15 11.17 17.42 3.14
N ASP A 16 9.97 17.94 2.95
CA ASP A 16 9.52 18.50 1.70
C ASP A 16 9.31 20.01 1.85
N GLY A 17 9.62 20.75 0.80
CA GLY A 17 9.31 22.18 0.67
C GLY A 17 8.49 22.41 -0.59
N ALA A 18 7.50 23.30 -0.56
CA ALA A 18 6.68 23.64 -1.69
C ALA A 18 6.29 25.11 -1.69
N TYR A 19 6.26 25.69 -2.87
CA TYR A 19 5.65 26.98 -3.14
C TYR A 19 4.48 26.77 -4.08
N TYR A 20 3.30 27.20 -3.66
CA TYR A 20 2.07 27.12 -4.46
C TYR A 20 1.60 28.51 -4.85
N HIS A 21 1.17 28.63 -6.09
CA HIS A 21 0.39 29.73 -6.60
C HIS A 21 -0.94 29.21 -7.12
N SER A 22 -2.05 29.72 -6.64
CA SER A 22 -3.38 29.29 -7.02
C SER A 22 -4.35 30.45 -6.97
N ASP A 23 -5.12 30.65 -8.03
CA ASP A 23 -6.13 31.69 -8.15
C ASP A 23 -7.49 31.29 -7.55
N PHE A 24 -7.70 29.99 -7.31
CA PHE A 24 -9.03 29.47 -6.93
C PHE A 24 -9.04 28.86 -5.53
N THR A 25 -8.09 27.98 -5.21
CA THR A 25 -8.06 27.27 -3.94
C THR A 25 -6.85 27.72 -3.14
N PRO A 26 -7.03 28.24 -1.91
CA PRO A 26 -5.90 28.66 -1.09
C PRO A 26 -5.10 27.43 -0.65
N VAL A 27 -3.92 27.23 -1.21
CA VAL A 27 -2.96 26.19 -0.85
C VAL A 27 -1.78 26.82 -0.12
N LYS A 28 -1.39 26.26 1.02
CA LYS A 28 -0.35 26.82 1.87
C LYS A 28 1.03 26.38 1.41
N SER A 29 1.87 27.36 1.07
CA SER A 29 3.29 27.15 0.80
C SER A 29 4.10 27.04 2.10
N GLY A 30 5.21 26.30 2.07
CA GLY A 30 6.10 26.16 3.22
C GLY A 30 6.96 24.91 3.16
N ALA A 31 7.37 24.43 4.33
CA ALA A 31 8.11 23.19 4.49
C ALA A 31 7.48 22.33 5.58
N ALA A 32 7.60 21.02 5.45
CA ALA A 32 7.10 20.06 6.42
C ALA A 32 8.01 18.83 6.54
N ILE A 33 8.08 18.25 7.73
CA ILE A 33 8.64 16.91 7.91
C ILE A 33 7.58 15.91 7.46
N THR A 34 7.85 15.21 6.36
CA THR A 34 6.87 14.33 5.71
C THR A 34 7.08 12.87 6.00
N ASP A 35 8.24 12.51 6.56
CA ASP A 35 8.56 11.16 7.00
C ASP A 35 9.63 11.23 8.10
N ALA A 36 9.36 10.67 9.25
CA ALA A 36 10.31 10.54 10.35
C ALA A 36 10.10 9.17 10.99
N ARG A 37 10.82 8.16 10.51
CA ARG A 37 10.56 6.75 10.85
C ARG A 37 11.71 6.10 11.55
N ILE A 38 11.36 5.23 12.49
CA ILE A 38 12.24 4.24 13.07
C ILE A 38 11.72 2.87 12.62
N ARG A 39 12.62 2.05 12.08
CA ARG A 39 12.34 0.71 11.60
C ARG A 39 13.18 -0.30 12.35
N THR A 40 12.57 -1.40 12.73
CA THR A 40 13.26 -2.54 13.34
C THR A 40 12.95 -3.80 12.57
N SER A 41 13.92 -4.67 12.42
CA SER A 41 13.70 -6.01 11.89
C SER A 41 14.53 -7.03 12.64
N MET A 42 14.02 -8.24 12.71
CA MET A 42 14.66 -9.38 13.32
C MET A 42 14.52 -10.59 12.42
N SER A 43 15.62 -11.27 12.12
CA SER A 43 15.63 -12.53 11.39
C SER A 43 16.19 -13.61 12.28
N TYR A 44 15.51 -14.75 12.33
CA TYR A 44 15.94 -15.96 13.04
C TYR A 44 15.51 -17.18 12.22
N GLU A 45 16.47 -17.95 11.73
CA GLU A 45 16.22 -19.03 10.78
C GLU A 45 15.35 -18.56 9.60
N ASP A 46 14.19 -19.19 9.38
CA ASP A 46 13.23 -18.87 8.32
C ASP A 46 12.23 -17.79 8.72
N TRP A 47 12.32 -17.28 9.94
CA TRP A 47 11.43 -16.25 10.46
C TRP A 47 11.99 -14.85 10.24
N TYR A 48 11.10 -13.93 9.88
CA TYR A 48 11.39 -12.51 9.74
C TYR A 48 10.29 -11.67 10.37
N PHE A 49 10.65 -10.86 11.35
CA PHE A 49 9.80 -9.86 11.96
C PHE A 49 10.20 -8.46 11.49
N TYR A 50 9.22 -7.60 11.27
CA TYR A 50 9.42 -6.21 10.87
C TYR A 50 8.44 -5.30 11.57
N ALA A 51 8.92 -4.16 12.08
CA ALA A 51 8.09 -3.08 12.63
C ALA A 51 8.59 -1.71 12.16
N ASP A 52 7.68 -0.84 11.79
CA ASP A 52 7.93 0.50 11.24
C ASP A 52 6.99 1.52 11.90
N PHE A 53 7.56 2.55 12.50
CA PHE A 53 6.86 3.59 13.25
C PHE A 53 7.20 4.96 12.71
N ASP A 54 6.19 5.84 12.59
CA ASP A 54 6.31 7.19 12.04
C ASP A 54 5.96 8.24 13.10
N PHE A 55 6.82 9.22 13.21
CA PHE A 55 6.71 10.32 14.17
C PHE A 55 6.57 11.68 13.49
N SER A 56 6.43 11.73 12.16
CA SER A 56 6.47 12.96 11.37
C SER A 56 5.36 13.96 11.72
N LYS A 57 4.24 13.48 12.23
CA LYS A 57 3.08 14.33 12.57
C LYS A 57 3.02 14.71 14.05
N GLY A 58 4.13 14.59 14.79
CA GLY A 58 4.15 14.79 16.24
C GLY A 58 3.32 13.76 17.02
N LYS A 59 2.87 12.71 16.36
CA LYS A 59 2.12 11.58 16.92
C LYS A 59 2.77 10.27 16.52
N PHE A 60 2.75 9.32 17.44
CA PHE A 60 3.13 7.95 17.14
C PHE A 60 2.12 7.32 16.17
N SER A 61 2.60 6.83 15.05
CA SER A 61 1.79 6.17 14.04
C SER A 61 2.45 4.86 13.60
N GLN A 62 1.75 3.77 13.78
CA GLN A 62 2.18 2.47 13.29
C GLN A 62 2.07 2.44 11.77
N LYS A 63 3.10 1.86 11.11
CA LYS A 63 3.09 1.66 9.65
C LYS A 63 3.02 0.18 9.33
N ASN A 64 4.13 -0.48 9.05
CA ASN A 64 4.11 -1.91 8.81
C ASN A 64 4.53 -2.64 10.08
N ILE A 65 3.74 -3.62 10.51
CA ILE A 65 4.10 -4.55 11.58
C ILE A 65 3.67 -5.93 11.11
N PHE A 66 4.62 -6.82 10.86
CA PHE A 66 4.31 -8.16 10.38
C PHE A 66 5.35 -9.20 10.78
N LEU A 67 4.90 -10.43 10.81
CA LEU A 67 5.72 -11.62 10.89
C LEU A 67 5.64 -12.37 9.56
N GLN A 68 6.77 -12.92 9.13
CA GLN A 68 6.89 -13.68 7.90
C GLN A 68 7.67 -14.96 8.15
N TYR A 69 7.24 -16.05 7.53
CA TYR A 69 7.92 -17.32 7.50
C TYR A 69 8.26 -17.67 6.05
N SER A 70 9.49 -18.10 5.79
CA SER A 70 10.00 -18.40 4.46
C SER A 70 10.34 -19.88 4.33
N LEU A 71 9.99 -20.48 3.20
CA LEU A 71 10.34 -21.87 2.85
C LEU A 71 11.02 -21.84 1.48
N GLU A 72 12.24 -22.36 1.42
CA GLU A 72 12.94 -22.55 0.16
C GLU A 72 12.49 -23.85 -0.51
N GLY A 73 11.96 -23.74 -1.72
CA GLY A 73 11.51 -24.85 -2.54
C GLY A 73 12.37 -25.01 -3.80
N ALA A 74 12.28 -26.16 -4.45
CA ALA A 74 13.04 -26.45 -5.68
C ALA A 74 12.73 -25.50 -6.85
N LYS A 75 11.56 -24.84 -6.86
CA LYS A 75 11.12 -23.95 -7.94
C LYS A 75 11.11 -22.47 -7.54
N GLY A 76 11.41 -22.14 -6.30
CA GLY A 76 11.40 -20.77 -5.77
C GLY A 76 11.08 -20.72 -4.28
N THR A 77 11.04 -19.53 -3.75
CA THR A 77 10.78 -19.27 -2.33
C THR A 77 9.31 -19.05 -2.07
N HIS A 78 8.79 -19.68 -1.05
CA HIS A 78 7.43 -19.53 -0.54
C HIS A 78 7.46 -18.74 0.75
N ARG A 79 6.57 -17.75 0.92
CA ARG A 79 6.47 -16.94 2.13
C ARG A 79 5.04 -16.84 2.61
N PHE A 80 4.86 -16.99 3.91
CA PHE A 80 3.60 -16.73 4.60
C PHE A 80 3.81 -15.48 5.45
N LYS A 81 2.92 -14.51 5.31
CA LYS A 81 3.04 -13.21 5.96
C LYS A 81 1.75 -12.87 6.69
N ALA A 82 1.87 -12.49 7.96
CA ALA A 82 0.76 -12.12 8.82
C ALA A 82 1.04 -10.78 9.50
N GLY A 83 0.08 -9.89 9.58
CA GLY A 83 0.19 -8.61 10.26
C GLY A 83 -0.44 -7.45 9.53
N TYR A 84 0.02 -6.23 9.84
CA TYR A 84 -0.45 -4.98 9.27
C TYR A 84 0.56 -4.45 8.25
N TYR A 85 0.19 -4.42 6.98
CA TYR A 85 1.07 -4.03 5.86
C TYR A 85 0.27 -3.66 4.61
N ASN A 86 0.96 -3.11 3.59
CA ASN A 86 0.30 -2.71 2.35
C ASN A 86 -0.34 -3.91 1.64
N ASN A 87 -1.60 -3.73 1.23
CA ASN A 87 -2.28 -4.68 0.35
C ASN A 87 -1.50 -4.83 -0.98
N PRO A 88 -1.36 -6.04 -1.53
CA PRO A 88 -0.54 -6.28 -2.72
C PRO A 88 -1.11 -5.73 -4.04
N ALA A 89 -2.35 -5.29 -4.09
CA ALA A 89 -3.10 -4.98 -5.32
C ALA A 89 -2.58 -3.78 -6.16
N SER A 90 -1.43 -3.22 -5.86
CA SER A 90 -0.79 -2.15 -6.65
C SER A 90 0.72 -2.20 -6.56
N MET A 91 1.40 -2.07 -7.69
CA MET A 91 2.85 -1.92 -7.75
C MET A 91 3.30 -0.62 -7.09
N ALA A 92 2.65 0.50 -7.43
CA ALA A 92 3.01 1.82 -6.93
C ALA A 92 2.83 1.90 -5.40
N ASN A 93 1.75 1.33 -4.86
CA ASN A 93 1.52 1.31 -3.41
C ASN A 93 2.53 0.46 -2.65
N ASN A 94 3.04 -0.60 -3.27
CA ASN A 94 4.07 -1.48 -2.69
C ASN A 94 5.51 -1.00 -2.94
N THR A 95 5.71 0.06 -3.72
CA THR A 95 7.01 0.71 -3.88
C THR A 95 7.29 1.62 -2.67
N SER A 96 8.46 1.45 -2.04
CA SER A 96 8.87 2.31 -0.92
C SER A 96 8.95 3.77 -1.36
N ARG A 97 8.51 4.71 -0.52
CA ARG A 97 8.62 6.15 -0.81
C ARG A 97 10.07 6.58 -1.10
N GLY A 98 11.05 6.02 -0.40
CA GLY A 98 12.47 6.28 -0.65
C GLY A 98 13.00 5.70 -1.96
N SER A 99 12.21 4.92 -2.70
CA SER A 99 12.54 4.33 -4.00
C SER A 99 11.67 4.88 -5.13
N LEU A 100 10.90 5.94 -4.87
CA LEU A 100 10.14 6.64 -5.89
C LEU A 100 11.06 7.58 -6.67
N HIS A 101 10.81 7.73 -7.98
CA HIS A 101 11.48 8.71 -8.82
C HIS A 101 10.84 10.11 -8.73
N PHE A 102 9.66 10.21 -8.14
CA PHE A 102 8.92 11.43 -7.89
C PHE A 102 8.67 11.61 -6.38
N ILE A 103 8.32 12.81 -5.98
CA ILE A 103 8.02 13.15 -4.57
C ILE A 103 6.89 12.28 -4.02
N SER A 104 5.88 12.02 -4.85
CA SER A 104 4.69 11.24 -4.48
C SER A 104 4.39 10.12 -5.50
N ARG A 105 3.50 9.23 -5.12
CA ARG A 105 2.84 8.30 -6.04
C ARG A 105 1.83 9.06 -6.90
N SER A 106 1.42 8.46 -8.03
CA SER A 106 0.35 9.02 -8.85
C SER A 106 -0.96 9.17 -8.06
N ALA A 107 -1.78 10.17 -8.42
CA ALA A 107 -3.08 10.38 -7.80
C ALA A 107 -3.97 9.13 -7.91
N ALA A 108 -3.93 8.41 -9.04
CA ALA A 108 -4.66 7.16 -9.22
C ALA A 108 -4.22 6.08 -8.22
N ALA A 109 -2.91 5.88 -8.01
CA ALA A 109 -2.41 4.93 -7.03
C ALA A 109 -2.83 5.30 -5.60
N ASN A 110 -2.85 6.58 -5.26
CA ASN A 110 -3.28 7.03 -3.94
C ASN A 110 -4.79 6.85 -3.73
N ALA A 111 -5.61 7.12 -4.77
CA ALA A 111 -7.06 7.08 -4.67
C ALA A 111 -7.63 5.66 -4.72
N PHE A 112 -7.11 4.79 -5.58
CA PHE A 112 -7.70 3.47 -5.84
C PHE A 112 -6.96 2.31 -5.18
N SER A 113 -5.72 2.51 -4.69
CA SER A 113 -5.03 1.44 -4.00
C SER A 113 -5.32 1.47 -2.51
N PRO A 114 -5.72 0.35 -1.92
CA PRO A 114 -5.86 0.26 -0.48
C PRO A 114 -4.50 0.50 0.17
N SER A 115 -4.53 1.19 1.30
CA SER A 115 -3.34 1.43 2.09
C SER A 115 -2.92 0.15 2.85
N ARG A 116 -2.43 0.31 4.06
CA ARG A 116 -2.13 -0.81 4.95
C ARG A 116 -3.40 -1.39 5.53
N GLU A 117 -3.45 -2.70 5.56
CA GLU A 117 -4.54 -3.48 6.11
C GLU A 117 -3.98 -4.61 7.00
N LEU A 118 -4.74 -5.04 7.97
CA LEU A 118 -4.44 -6.25 8.72
C LEU A 118 -4.76 -7.46 7.85
N GLY A 119 -3.82 -8.38 7.66
CA GLY A 119 -4.07 -9.49 6.77
C GLY A 119 -3.08 -10.64 6.86
N LEU A 120 -3.42 -11.65 6.09
CA LEU A 120 -2.62 -12.85 5.86
C LEU A 120 -2.38 -12.98 4.37
N SER A 121 -1.14 -13.18 3.95
CA SER A 121 -0.82 -13.39 2.55
C SER A 121 0.19 -14.52 2.34
N TYR A 122 0.07 -15.12 1.17
CA TYR A 122 1.02 -16.06 0.62
C TYR A 122 1.75 -15.41 -0.54
N ILE A 123 3.07 -15.52 -0.53
CA ILE A 123 3.97 -14.94 -1.52
C ILE A 123 4.82 -16.07 -2.10
N PHE A 124 4.88 -16.14 -3.41
CA PHE A 124 5.79 -17.00 -4.14
C PHE A 124 6.66 -16.16 -5.05
N TYR A 125 7.96 -16.44 -5.10
CA TYR A 125 8.82 -15.82 -6.09
C TYR A 125 10.00 -16.69 -6.50
N ASN A 126 10.43 -16.49 -7.73
CA ASN A 126 11.68 -16.97 -8.28
C ASN A 126 12.24 -15.90 -9.24
N ASN A 127 13.22 -16.25 -10.06
CA ASN A 127 13.80 -15.30 -11.01
C ASN A 127 12.77 -14.74 -12.02
N HIS A 128 11.79 -15.56 -12.44
CA HIS A 128 10.85 -15.20 -13.51
C HIS A 128 9.45 -14.85 -13.01
N PHE A 129 9.04 -15.32 -11.84
CA PHE A 129 7.68 -15.12 -11.33
C PHE A 129 7.68 -14.52 -9.94
N PHE A 130 6.69 -13.68 -9.70
CA PHE A 130 6.31 -13.19 -8.38
C PHE A 130 4.79 -13.27 -8.27
N ALA A 131 4.30 -13.83 -7.18
CA ALA A 131 2.89 -13.86 -6.83
C ALA A 131 2.73 -13.47 -5.37
N ASN A 132 1.81 -12.58 -5.07
CA ASN A 132 1.43 -12.21 -3.70
C ASN A 132 -0.09 -12.11 -3.64
N GLN A 133 -0.73 -12.91 -2.81
CA GLN A 133 -2.18 -12.94 -2.66
C GLN A 133 -2.56 -13.16 -1.21
N GLY A 134 -3.69 -12.61 -0.78
CA GLY A 134 -4.09 -12.69 0.61
C GLY A 134 -5.49 -12.20 0.91
N VAL A 135 -5.86 -12.36 2.17
CA VAL A 135 -7.09 -11.86 2.76
C VAL A 135 -6.75 -10.75 3.74
N PHE A 136 -7.55 -9.71 3.74
CA PHE A 136 -7.28 -8.51 4.52
C PHE A 136 -8.58 -7.99 5.14
N ALA A 137 -8.43 -7.32 6.28
CA ALA A 137 -9.50 -6.55 6.87
C ALA A 137 -9.62 -5.21 6.14
N GLU A 138 -10.84 -4.73 5.91
CA GLU A 138 -11.09 -3.46 5.22
C GLU A 138 -10.47 -2.27 5.93
N ASN A 139 -10.60 -2.25 7.27
CA ASN A 139 -10.20 -1.11 8.08
C ASN A 139 -8.77 -1.23 8.59
N LYS A 140 -8.15 -0.08 8.81
CA LYS A 140 -6.94 -0.02 9.63
C LYS A 140 -7.27 -0.53 11.02
N TYR A 141 -6.43 -1.42 11.56
CA TYR A 141 -6.72 -2.09 12.83
C TYR A 141 -6.83 -1.16 14.05
N ASN A 142 -6.23 0.03 13.99
CA ASN A 142 -6.26 1.05 15.04
C ASN A 142 -7.36 2.09 14.88
N ASP A 143 -8.15 2.03 13.81
CA ASP A 143 -9.25 2.95 13.53
C ASP A 143 -10.61 2.22 13.57
N GLN A 144 -10.66 1.01 14.13
CA GLN A 144 -11.86 0.17 14.10
C GLN A 144 -12.90 0.61 15.12
N PRO A 145 -14.12 0.96 14.70
CA PRO A 145 -15.27 0.83 15.57
C PRO A 145 -15.51 -0.65 15.84
N SER A 146 -15.64 -1.03 17.10
CA SER A 146 -15.89 -2.40 17.49
C SER A 146 -17.13 -2.96 16.78
N GLY A 147 -17.00 -4.09 16.11
CA GLY A 147 -18.10 -4.89 15.60
C GLY A 147 -18.42 -4.76 14.11
N TYR A 148 -17.87 -3.79 13.39
CA TYR A 148 -18.08 -3.64 11.94
C TYR A 148 -16.75 -3.67 11.22
N GLN A 149 -16.51 -4.73 10.47
CA GLN A 149 -15.29 -4.91 9.70
C GLN A 149 -15.59 -5.63 8.40
N GLY A 150 -15.31 -4.96 7.28
CA GLY A 150 -15.30 -5.58 5.98
C GLY A 150 -14.04 -6.40 5.75
N MET A 151 -14.05 -7.19 4.72
CA MET A 151 -12.94 -8.01 4.30
C MET A 151 -12.62 -7.77 2.83
N SER A 152 -11.37 -7.91 2.48
CA SER A 152 -10.93 -7.93 1.10
C SER A 152 -10.09 -9.16 0.80
N PHE A 153 -10.16 -9.59 -0.45
CA PHE A 153 -9.26 -10.57 -1.04
C PHE A 153 -8.54 -9.87 -2.19
N GLY A 154 -7.21 -9.95 -2.21
CA GLY A 154 -6.41 -9.27 -3.22
C GLY A 154 -5.15 -10.02 -3.58
N GLY A 155 -4.67 -9.76 -4.78
CA GLY A 155 -3.45 -10.36 -5.25
C GLY A 155 -2.81 -9.59 -6.39
N ARG A 156 -1.54 -9.91 -6.61
CA ARG A 156 -0.71 -9.38 -7.68
C ARG A 156 0.22 -10.46 -8.18
N TRP A 157 0.25 -10.66 -9.49
CA TRP A 157 1.10 -11.62 -10.18
C TRP A 157 1.93 -10.90 -11.21
N VAL A 158 3.20 -11.23 -11.24
CA VAL A 158 4.19 -10.60 -12.12
C VAL A 158 4.99 -11.69 -12.83
N TRP A 159 5.09 -11.58 -14.14
CA TRP A 159 6.00 -12.36 -14.95
C TRP A 159 7.16 -11.48 -15.41
N ARG A 160 8.38 -11.99 -15.25
CA ARG A 160 9.64 -11.33 -15.61
C ARG A 160 10.34 -12.13 -16.70
N PRO A 161 9.97 -11.96 -17.97
CA PRO A 161 10.61 -12.67 -19.09
C PRO A 161 12.10 -12.33 -19.23
N ILE A 162 12.49 -11.11 -18.84
CA ILE A 162 13.87 -10.68 -18.79
C ILE A 162 14.14 -10.20 -17.36
N ASN A 163 15.09 -10.86 -16.70
CA ASN A 163 15.49 -10.48 -15.34
C ASN A 163 16.96 -10.91 -15.12
N ASN A 164 17.88 -10.07 -15.56
CA ASN A 164 19.33 -10.23 -15.42
C ASN A 164 19.95 -8.92 -14.89
N GLU A 165 21.26 -8.88 -14.72
CA GLU A 165 21.98 -7.74 -14.16
C GLU A 165 21.75 -6.45 -14.97
N ASP A 166 21.80 -6.54 -16.31
CA ASP A 166 21.73 -5.38 -17.22
C ASP A 166 20.28 -4.95 -17.50
N ARG A 167 19.33 -5.87 -17.50
CA ARG A 167 17.97 -5.62 -17.98
C ARG A 167 16.92 -6.35 -17.15
N THR A 168 15.84 -5.63 -16.89
CA THR A 168 14.63 -6.21 -16.31
C THR A 168 13.43 -5.77 -17.15
N PHE A 169 12.63 -6.73 -17.56
CA PHE A 169 11.31 -6.49 -18.10
C PHE A 169 10.30 -7.31 -17.33
N HIS A 170 9.28 -6.65 -16.78
CA HIS A 170 8.16 -7.37 -16.19
C HIS A 170 6.82 -6.85 -16.70
N VAL A 171 5.86 -7.74 -16.73
CA VAL A 171 4.45 -7.46 -16.89
C VAL A 171 3.70 -8.12 -15.75
N GLY A 172 2.64 -7.49 -15.27
CA GLY A 172 1.88 -7.99 -14.15
C GLY A 172 0.41 -7.63 -14.21
N ALA A 173 -0.36 -8.35 -13.42
CA ALA A 173 -1.77 -8.10 -13.19
C ALA A 173 -2.05 -8.10 -11.69
N ALA A 174 -3.01 -7.29 -11.27
CA ALA A 174 -3.49 -7.22 -9.90
C ALA A 174 -5.02 -7.22 -9.89
N PHE A 175 -5.58 -7.73 -8.79
CA PHE A 175 -7.00 -7.62 -8.52
C PHE A 175 -7.23 -7.45 -7.02
N ARG A 176 -8.38 -6.88 -6.68
CA ARG A 176 -8.90 -6.82 -5.32
C ARG A 176 -10.42 -6.87 -5.37
N TYR A 177 -11.00 -7.66 -4.50
CA TYR A 177 -12.42 -7.59 -4.17
C TYR A 177 -12.54 -7.22 -2.69
N ALA A 178 -13.35 -6.24 -2.36
CA ALA A 178 -13.60 -5.80 -1.00
C ALA A 178 -15.09 -5.66 -0.73
N ASN A 179 -15.49 -6.13 0.44
CA ASN A 179 -16.80 -5.85 1.02
C ASN A 179 -16.65 -4.67 1.99
N ILE A 180 -17.43 -3.61 1.77
CA ILE A 180 -17.38 -2.39 2.57
C ILE A 180 -18.32 -2.52 3.77
N ALA A 181 -17.77 -2.39 4.97
CA ALA A 181 -18.53 -2.39 6.23
C ALA A 181 -18.23 -1.16 7.10
N THR A 182 -17.40 -0.24 6.62
CA THR A 182 -17.17 1.07 7.26
C THR A 182 -18.19 2.09 6.83
N GLY A 183 -18.57 2.97 7.74
CA GLY A 183 -19.52 4.04 7.47
C GLY A 183 -20.08 4.67 8.74
N VAL A 184 -21.17 5.40 8.60
CA VAL A 184 -21.84 6.08 9.69
C VAL A 184 -23.16 5.37 9.98
N VAL A 185 -23.47 5.18 11.27
CA VAL A 185 -24.77 4.65 11.70
C VAL A 185 -25.75 5.82 11.85
N GLU A 186 -26.77 5.85 10.99
CA GLU A 186 -27.85 6.81 11.03
C GLU A 186 -29.18 6.06 11.17
N ASN A 187 -30.00 6.41 12.16
CA ASN A 187 -31.31 5.77 12.43
C ASN A 187 -31.24 4.23 12.52
N ASN A 188 -30.22 3.69 13.18
CA ASN A 188 -29.93 2.26 13.30
C ASN A 188 -29.62 1.54 11.97
N VAL A 189 -29.35 2.28 10.92
CA VAL A 189 -28.90 1.75 9.62
C VAL A 189 -27.45 2.12 9.39
N LEU A 190 -26.61 1.15 9.03
CA LEU A 190 -25.24 1.40 8.64
C LEU A 190 -25.22 1.95 7.20
N LYS A 191 -24.96 3.23 7.07
CA LYS A 191 -24.65 3.88 5.80
C LYS A 191 -23.18 3.68 5.51
N THR A 192 -22.87 2.70 4.70
CA THR A 192 -21.50 2.42 4.29
C THR A 192 -20.94 3.57 3.44
N GLU A 193 -19.64 3.84 3.56
CA GLU A 193 -18.99 4.92 2.83
C GLU A 193 -17.61 4.48 2.33
N LEU A 194 -17.32 4.77 1.08
CA LEU A 194 -15.99 4.59 0.50
C LEU A 194 -15.38 5.96 0.22
N ASP A 195 -14.24 6.22 0.84
CA ASP A 195 -13.45 7.42 0.61
C ASP A 195 -12.38 7.15 -0.46
N LEU A 196 -12.43 7.93 -1.54
CA LEU A 196 -11.42 7.97 -2.58
C LEU A 196 -10.69 9.31 -2.49
N GLY A 197 -9.40 9.29 -2.24
CA GLY A 197 -8.66 10.52 -2.06
C GLY A 197 -7.20 10.43 -2.47
N SER A 198 -6.67 11.57 -2.92
CA SER A 198 -5.24 11.78 -3.12
C SER A 198 -4.88 13.15 -2.62
N SER A 199 -3.95 13.20 -1.68
CA SER A 199 -3.35 14.46 -1.24
C SER A 199 -2.57 15.13 -2.38
N LEU A 200 -2.18 16.36 -2.17
CA LEU A 200 -1.26 17.08 -3.06
C LEU A 200 0.05 16.28 -3.21
N GLU A 201 0.76 16.47 -4.31
CA GLU A 201 2.03 15.78 -4.59
C GLU A 201 3.08 15.98 -3.51
N THR A 202 3.13 17.16 -2.92
CA THR A 202 3.89 17.41 -1.70
C THR A 202 2.97 17.35 -0.48
N TYR A 203 3.46 16.82 0.63
CA TYR A 203 2.67 16.74 1.87
C TYR A 203 2.85 17.99 2.77
N VAL A 204 3.17 19.14 2.16
CA VAL A 204 3.39 20.40 2.87
C VAL A 204 2.08 20.98 3.38
N ASP A 205 1.06 21.03 2.51
CA ASP A 205 -0.31 21.38 2.92
C ASP A 205 -1.14 20.11 3.06
N ALA A 206 -1.39 19.69 4.29
CA ALA A 206 -2.21 18.52 4.59
C ALA A 206 -3.72 18.85 4.70
N THR A 207 -4.11 20.11 4.48
CA THR A 207 -5.51 20.55 4.56
C THR A 207 -6.22 20.53 3.22
N GLN A 208 -5.49 20.36 2.12
CA GLN A 208 -6.01 20.32 0.77
C GLN A 208 -5.66 18.97 0.12
N ASP A 209 -6.64 18.42 -0.58
CA ASP A 209 -6.48 17.21 -1.37
C ASP A 209 -6.57 17.56 -2.87
N PHE A 210 -5.76 16.87 -3.68
CA PHE A 210 -5.86 16.95 -5.14
C PHE A 210 -7.15 16.29 -5.65
N LEU A 211 -7.54 15.20 -5.01
CA LEU A 211 -8.79 14.48 -5.28
C LEU A 211 -9.41 14.07 -3.96
N SER A 212 -10.70 14.33 -3.79
CA SER A 212 -11.49 13.84 -2.66
C SER A 212 -12.89 13.52 -3.12
N ALA A 213 -13.31 12.28 -2.96
CA ALA A 213 -14.66 11.82 -3.27
C ALA A 213 -15.14 10.82 -2.21
N LYS A 214 -16.34 11.06 -1.71
CA LYS A 214 -17.03 10.16 -0.78
C LYS A 214 -18.19 9.50 -1.48
N LEU A 215 -18.21 8.19 -1.50
CA LEU A 215 -19.23 7.38 -2.13
C LEU A 215 -20.10 6.72 -1.05
N PRO A 216 -21.27 7.31 -0.72
CA PRO A 216 -22.17 6.72 0.26
C PRO A 216 -22.82 5.46 -0.32
N TRP A 217 -23.23 4.56 0.58
CA TRP A 217 -23.89 3.28 0.26
C TRP A 217 -23.04 2.31 -0.58
N ALA A 218 -21.72 2.50 -0.63
CA ALA A 218 -20.83 1.56 -1.25
C ALA A 218 -20.89 0.21 -0.52
N LYS A 219 -21.11 -0.86 -1.24
CA LYS A 219 -21.20 -2.23 -0.68
C LYS A 219 -19.97 -3.07 -1.02
N ASN A 220 -19.59 -3.05 -2.29
CA ASN A 220 -18.47 -3.83 -2.76
C ASN A 220 -17.64 -3.01 -3.73
N VAL A 221 -16.34 -3.27 -3.73
CA VAL A 221 -15.38 -2.73 -4.70
C VAL A 221 -14.67 -3.89 -5.37
N PHE A 222 -14.56 -3.81 -6.68
CA PHE A 222 -13.75 -4.72 -7.46
C PHE A 222 -12.73 -3.91 -8.27
N ASP A 223 -11.45 -4.08 -7.94
CA ASP A 223 -10.34 -3.41 -8.58
C ASP A 223 -9.57 -4.40 -9.43
N VAL A 224 -9.19 -3.99 -10.63
CA VAL A 224 -8.25 -4.72 -11.49
C VAL A 224 -7.17 -3.78 -11.97
N GLY A 225 -5.97 -4.30 -12.11
CA GLY A 225 -4.82 -3.56 -12.56
C GLY A 225 -3.95 -4.35 -13.53
N ALA A 226 -3.29 -3.63 -14.41
CA ALA A 226 -2.23 -4.14 -15.26
C ALA A 226 -0.99 -3.26 -15.08
N GLU A 227 0.18 -3.86 -15.12
CA GLU A 227 1.42 -3.14 -14.92
C GLU A 227 2.53 -3.63 -15.84
N PHE A 228 3.46 -2.75 -16.13
CA PHE A 228 4.72 -3.10 -16.76
C PHE A 228 5.88 -2.30 -16.17
N LEU A 229 7.07 -2.85 -16.28
CA LEU A 229 8.33 -2.16 -15.98
C LEU A 229 9.40 -2.65 -16.96
N TYR A 230 10.13 -1.70 -17.49
CA TYR A 230 11.35 -1.97 -18.26
C TYR A 230 12.49 -1.13 -17.71
N LYS A 231 13.61 -1.77 -17.43
CA LYS A 231 14.83 -1.16 -16.92
C LYS A 231 16.04 -1.67 -17.67
N THR A 232 16.95 -0.77 -18.01
CA THR A 232 18.32 -1.03 -18.43
C THR A 232 19.25 -0.15 -17.60
N ASP A 233 20.57 -0.19 -17.84
CA ASP A 233 21.54 0.67 -17.15
C ASP A 233 21.24 2.16 -17.31
N ASN A 234 20.74 2.57 -18.49
CA ASN A 234 20.55 3.97 -18.85
C ASN A 234 19.10 4.38 -19.08
N PHE A 235 18.16 3.44 -18.97
CA PHE A 235 16.75 3.71 -19.24
C PHE A 235 15.84 2.99 -18.26
N PHE A 236 14.86 3.74 -17.77
CA PHE A 236 13.82 3.20 -16.89
C PHE A 236 12.45 3.72 -17.30
N THR A 237 11.51 2.83 -17.47
CA THR A 237 10.09 3.16 -17.63
C THR A 237 9.21 2.18 -16.90
N ARG A 238 8.07 2.66 -16.39
CA ARG A 238 7.03 1.85 -15.78
C ARG A 238 5.66 2.46 -15.99
N GLY A 239 4.64 1.63 -16.02
CA GLY A 239 3.25 2.04 -16.07
C GLY A 239 2.37 1.10 -15.26
N GLU A 240 1.29 1.65 -14.74
CA GLU A 240 0.24 0.93 -14.04
C GLU A 240 -1.11 1.47 -14.48
N TYR A 241 -2.00 0.59 -14.90
CA TYR A 241 -3.40 0.89 -15.22
C TYR A 241 -4.28 0.32 -14.11
N MET A 242 -5.26 1.09 -13.69
CA MET A 242 -6.20 0.70 -12.63
C MET A 242 -7.63 0.96 -13.09
N LEU A 243 -8.50 -0.02 -12.87
CA LEU A 243 -9.93 0.09 -13.06
C LEU A 243 -10.62 -0.34 -11.78
N SER A 244 -11.51 0.50 -11.26
CA SER A 244 -12.31 0.21 -10.08
C SER A 244 -13.79 0.19 -10.44
N LEU A 245 -14.48 -0.86 -10.06
CA LEU A 245 -15.92 -1.05 -10.18
C LEU A 245 -16.53 -1.06 -8.78
N ILE A 246 -17.42 -0.10 -8.53
CA ILE A 246 -18.00 0.11 -7.19
C ILE A 246 -19.51 -0.14 -7.27
N HIS A 247 -19.98 -1.09 -6.44
CA HIS A 247 -21.40 -1.36 -6.29
C HIS A 247 -21.97 -0.51 -5.16
N ILE A 248 -22.97 0.32 -5.50
CA ILE A 248 -23.69 1.18 -4.58
C ILE A 248 -25.12 0.66 -4.48
N SER A 249 -25.65 0.53 -3.25
CA SER A 249 -27.01 0.06 -2.99
C SER A 249 -27.59 0.85 -1.83
N GLU A 250 -28.44 1.83 -2.15
CA GLU A 250 -29.22 2.56 -1.16
C GLU A 250 -30.31 1.62 -0.57
N PRO A 251 -30.62 1.72 0.73
CA PRO A 251 -31.78 1.03 1.28
C PRO A 251 -33.07 1.62 0.67
N THR A 252 -33.92 0.76 0.18
CA THR A 252 -35.27 1.07 -0.30
C THR A 252 -36.23 1.27 0.87
#